data_5f7367687468e095b67d177aa222b448
#
_entry.id   5f7367687468e095b67d177aa222b448
#
_cell.length_a   1.000
_cell.length_b   1.000
_cell.length_c   1.000
_cell.angle_alpha   90.00
_cell.angle_beta   90.00
_cell.angle_gamma   90.00
#
_symmetry.space_group_name_H-M   'P 1'
#
loop_
_entity.id
_entity.type
_entity.pdbx_description
1 polymer ?
#
loop_
_entity_poly.entity_id
_entity_poly.type
_entity_poly.pdbx_seq_one_letter_code
_entity_poly.pdbx_strand_id
1 'polypeptide(L)'
;MGALTYKPYNRIVNAGDINDINILANEVKKILNEDYSGSLEILVNKGGSSGGARPKVLLTIDNEEWLVKFPSSIDPSDIGQIEYQYSLSAKKCGILMPETKLFENKYFGVHRFDREGKKRIHTHSASGLLYASYRLPSLDYTELFKAAIALTGDIKEVGKLFRQMVFNVLTHNRDDHAKNFSFVLKNNTWSLSPAYDLVYSYGFNGLHTTTIAGSGNPTRENVFEAAKNVGFPLKKAKEIFDEVYEGCRGIIKLNI
;
A
#
# COMPACT_ATOMS: atom_id res chain seq x y z
N MET A 1 6.24 -8.26 -5.52
CA MET A 1 6.87 -9.45 -6.10
C MET A 1 8.19 -9.81 -5.43
N GLY A 2 8.73 -8.89 -4.67
CA GLY A 2 9.88 -9.21 -3.83
C GLY A 2 11.03 -9.85 -4.61
N ALA A 3 11.46 -11.02 -4.15
CA ALA A 3 12.58 -11.76 -4.73
C ALA A 3 12.20 -12.64 -5.93
N LEU A 4 10.92 -12.82 -6.25
CA LEU A 4 10.50 -13.71 -7.35
C LEU A 4 10.94 -13.17 -8.71
N THR A 5 11.36 -14.09 -9.59
CA THR A 5 11.69 -13.83 -10.99
C THR A 5 11.03 -14.86 -11.89
N TYR A 6 10.68 -14.47 -13.08
CA TYR A 6 10.10 -15.35 -14.08
C TYR A 6 11.08 -15.55 -15.24
N LYS A 7 11.14 -16.77 -15.76
CA LYS A 7 11.94 -17.13 -16.94
C LYS A 7 11.05 -17.85 -17.96
N PRO A 8 11.29 -17.68 -19.27
CA PRO A 8 12.25 -16.76 -19.86
C PRO A 8 11.87 -15.29 -19.64
N TYR A 9 12.88 -14.42 -19.58
CA TYR A 9 12.68 -12.97 -19.49
C TYR A 9 12.55 -12.41 -20.91
N ASN A 10 11.34 -12.16 -21.36
CA ASN A 10 11.10 -11.49 -22.64
C ASN A 10 11.22 -9.99 -22.44
N ARG A 11 12.40 -9.43 -22.73
CA ARG A 11 12.59 -8.00 -22.81
C ARG A 11 12.07 -7.53 -24.16
N ILE A 12 11.12 -6.61 -24.19
CA ILE A 12 10.77 -5.92 -25.42
C ILE A 12 11.97 -5.03 -25.75
N VAL A 13 12.71 -5.43 -26.78
CA VAL A 13 13.96 -4.75 -27.20
C VAL A 13 13.55 -3.46 -27.90
N ASN A 14 14.14 -2.32 -27.49
CA ASN A 14 14.07 -0.96 -28.07
C ASN A 14 13.25 0.10 -27.34
N ALA A 15 12.69 -0.15 -26.16
CA ALA A 15 12.26 0.97 -25.33
C ALA A 15 13.51 1.67 -24.79
N GLY A 16 13.82 2.86 -25.28
CA GLY A 16 14.89 3.71 -24.76
C GLY A 16 14.76 3.88 -23.25
N ASP A 17 15.87 4.13 -22.57
CA ASP A 17 15.88 4.28 -21.11
C ASP A 17 15.34 5.67 -20.74
N ILE A 18 14.02 5.88 -20.96
CA ILE A 18 13.34 7.13 -20.65
C ILE A 18 13.10 7.17 -19.14
N ASN A 19 13.78 8.08 -18.47
CA ASN A 19 13.61 8.36 -17.03
C ASN A 19 12.93 9.71 -16.77
N ASP A 20 12.55 10.44 -17.83
CA ASP A 20 11.79 11.68 -17.70
C ASP A 20 10.34 11.38 -17.34
N ILE A 21 9.94 11.80 -16.15
CA ILE A 21 8.61 11.52 -15.58
C ILE A 21 7.50 12.20 -16.39
N ASN A 22 7.75 13.39 -16.95
CA ASN A 22 6.77 14.12 -17.74
C ASN A 22 6.51 13.42 -19.09
N ILE A 23 7.57 12.88 -19.71
CA ILE A 23 7.43 12.08 -20.93
C ILE A 23 6.61 10.82 -20.62
N LEU A 24 6.94 10.10 -19.55
CA LEU A 24 6.21 8.91 -19.13
C LEU A 24 4.74 9.22 -18.79
N ALA A 25 4.48 10.34 -18.13
CA ALA A 25 3.12 10.78 -17.82
C ALA A 25 2.30 11.06 -19.08
N ASN A 26 2.91 11.67 -20.09
CA ASN A 26 2.25 11.92 -21.37
C ASN A 26 1.93 10.61 -22.11
N GLU A 27 2.85 9.64 -22.12
CA GLU A 27 2.60 8.32 -22.72
C GLU A 27 1.47 7.58 -21.98
N VAL A 28 1.44 7.63 -20.64
CA VAL A 28 0.32 7.10 -19.84
C VAL A 28 -1.00 7.76 -20.26
N LYS A 29 -1.01 9.09 -20.39
CA LYS A 29 -2.23 9.83 -20.77
C LYS A 29 -2.74 9.46 -22.15
N LYS A 30 -1.84 9.27 -23.14
CA LYS A 30 -2.23 8.80 -24.48
C LYS A 30 -2.94 7.45 -24.41
N ILE A 31 -2.35 6.49 -23.69
CA ILE A 31 -2.94 5.13 -23.55
C ILE A 31 -4.30 5.18 -22.85
N LEU A 32 -4.45 5.99 -21.80
CA LEU A 32 -5.73 6.17 -21.12
C LEU A 32 -6.82 6.79 -22.02
N ASN A 33 -6.41 7.54 -23.06
CA ASN A 33 -7.29 8.10 -24.07
C ASN A 33 -7.42 7.20 -25.33
N GLU A 34 -7.02 5.92 -25.24
CA GLU A 34 -7.05 4.96 -26.34
C GLU A 34 -6.19 5.38 -27.56
N ASP A 35 -5.26 6.32 -27.37
CA ASP A 35 -4.27 6.70 -28.37
C ASP A 35 -3.02 5.82 -28.25
N TYR A 36 -2.95 4.79 -29.06
CA TYR A 36 -1.84 3.83 -29.08
C TYR A 36 -0.70 4.21 -30.03
N SER A 37 -0.67 5.46 -30.52
CA SER A 37 0.42 5.99 -31.36
C SER A 37 1.73 6.18 -30.58
N GLY A 38 1.69 6.04 -29.25
CA GLY A 38 2.83 6.19 -28.35
C GLY A 38 3.57 4.88 -28.08
N SER A 39 4.60 4.98 -27.24
CA SER A 39 5.46 3.86 -26.88
C SER A 39 4.84 3.00 -25.77
N LEU A 40 3.78 2.25 -26.08
CA LEU A 40 3.21 1.23 -25.18
C LEU A 40 4.32 0.33 -24.60
N GLU A 41 5.33 0.01 -25.40
CA GLU A 41 6.49 -0.79 -25.02
C GLU A 41 7.27 -0.19 -23.83
N ILE A 42 7.41 1.14 -23.77
CA ILE A 42 8.09 1.82 -22.65
C ILE A 42 7.33 1.59 -21.35
N LEU A 43 6.02 1.75 -21.38
CA LEU A 43 5.18 1.58 -20.17
C LEU A 43 5.09 0.12 -19.75
N VAL A 44 5.01 -0.82 -20.68
CA VAL A 44 5.04 -2.26 -20.37
C VAL A 44 6.37 -2.65 -19.73
N ASN A 45 7.50 -2.16 -20.26
CA ASN A 45 8.82 -2.44 -19.67
C ASN A 45 9.02 -1.78 -18.30
N LYS A 46 8.52 -0.56 -18.10
CA LYS A 46 8.65 0.20 -16.84
C LYS A 46 7.54 -0.13 -15.82
N GLY A 47 6.36 -0.57 -16.27
CA GLY A 47 5.23 -0.89 -15.39
C GLY A 47 5.46 -2.17 -14.57
N GLY A 48 6.26 -3.07 -15.07
CA GLY A 48 6.52 -4.35 -14.41
C GLY A 48 5.23 -5.11 -14.16
N SER A 49 5.21 -5.91 -13.10
CA SER A 49 4.07 -6.70 -12.66
C SER A 49 3.38 -6.11 -11.42
N SER A 50 3.54 -4.81 -11.17
CA SER A 50 2.85 -4.14 -10.06
C SER A 50 1.36 -4.10 -10.35
N GLY A 51 0.55 -4.75 -9.48
CA GLY A 51 -0.91 -4.73 -9.57
C GLY A 51 -1.51 -3.39 -9.14
N GLY A 52 -2.82 -3.24 -9.35
CA GLY A 52 -3.61 -2.07 -8.94
C GLY A 52 -4.15 -1.27 -10.12
N ALA A 53 -5.22 -0.50 -9.91
CA ALA A 53 -5.99 0.17 -10.95
C ALA A 53 -5.28 1.38 -11.59
N ARG A 54 -4.43 2.08 -10.82
CA ARG A 54 -3.74 3.28 -11.32
C ARG A 54 -2.48 2.92 -12.11
N PRO A 55 -2.21 3.60 -13.23
CA PRO A 55 -0.97 3.44 -13.99
C PRO A 55 0.24 3.76 -13.10
N LYS A 56 1.29 2.95 -13.22
CA LYS A 56 2.51 3.11 -12.43
C LYS A 56 3.73 2.62 -13.18
N VAL A 57 4.86 3.23 -12.91
CA VAL A 57 6.15 2.87 -13.50
C VAL A 57 7.20 2.64 -12.42
N LEU A 58 8.18 1.82 -12.74
CA LEU A 58 9.36 1.59 -11.92
C LEU A 58 10.51 2.40 -12.51
N LEU A 59 11.12 3.26 -11.70
CA LEU A 59 12.22 4.13 -12.09
C LEU A 59 13.41 3.92 -11.15
N THR A 60 14.61 4.00 -11.72
CA THR A 60 15.85 4.11 -10.94
C THR A 60 16.28 5.57 -10.98
N ILE A 61 16.26 6.23 -9.83
CA ILE A 61 16.67 7.64 -9.67
C ILE A 61 17.73 7.67 -8.58
N ASP A 62 18.91 8.22 -8.87
CA ASP A 62 20.05 8.27 -7.94
C ASP A 62 20.44 6.90 -7.36
N ASN A 63 20.39 5.85 -8.18
CA ASN A 63 20.59 4.44 -7.80
C ASN A 63 19.55 3.87 -6.82
N GLU A 64 18.44 4.57 -6.59
CA GLU A 64 17.33 4.15 -5.76
C GLU A 64 16.14 3.72 -6.62
N GLU A 65 15.47 2.64 -6.24
CA GLU A 65 14.34 2.09 -6.97
C GLU A 65 13.03 2.72 -6.48
N TRP A 66 12.34 3.43 -7.38
CA TRP A 66 11.08 4.12 -7.10
C TRP A 66 9.93 3.50 -7.88
N LEU A 67 8.76 3.47 -7.25
CA LEU A 67 7.49 3.23 -7.92
C LEU A 67 6.76 4.58 -7.99
N VAL A 68 6.51 5.08 -9.20
CA VAL A 68 5.81 6.35 -9.44
C VAL A 68 4.43 6.07 -10.00
N LYS A 69 3.40 6.67 -9.39
CA LYS A 69 2.00 6.53 -9.79
C LYS A 69 1.54 7.74 -10.59
N PHE A 70 0.73 7.47 -11.61
CA PHE A 70 0.08 8.48 -12.43
C PHE A 70 -1.43 8.46 -12.22
N PRO A 71 -2.14 9.61 -12.35
CA PRO A 71 -3.58 9.65 -12.30
C PRO A 71 -4.22 8.73 -13.36
N SER A 72 -5.29 8.06 -13.02
CA SER A 72 -6.18 7.41 -13.98
C SER A 72 -7.18 8.41 -14.57
N SER A 73 -8.00 8.00 -15.54
CA SER A 73 -8.99 8.87 -16.15
C SER A 73 -10.11 9.34 -15.20
N ILE A 74 -10.32 8.63 -14.10
CA ILE A 74 -11.37 8.92 -13.10
C ILE A 74 -10.82 9.62 -11.84
N ASP A 75 -9.50 9.73 -11.71
CA ASP A 75 -8.90 10.38 -10.55
C ASP A 75 -8.95 11.91 -10.65
N PRO A 76 -9.04 12.61 -9.51
CA PRO A 76 -8.82 14.05 -9.47
C PRO A 76 -7.37 14.37 -9.88
N SER A 77 -7.17 15.57 -10.44
CA SER A 77 -5.84 15.99 -10.97
C SER A 77 -4.75 16.07 -9.91
N ASP A 78 -5.13 16.20 -8.64
CA ASP A 78 -4.26 16.33 -7.46
C ASP A 78 -4.10 15.02 -6.68
N ILE A 79 -4.53 13.87 -7.24
CA ILE A 79 -4.47 12.58 -6.54
C ILE A 79 -3.07 12.25 -6.01
N GLY A 80 -2.01 12.59 -6.75
CA GLY A 80 -0.64 12.37 -6.29
C GLY A 80 -0.28 13.20 -5.06
N GLN A 81 -0.78 14.44 -4.98
CA GLN A 81 -0.61 15.30 -3.80
C GLN A 81 -1.40 14.74 -2.61
N ILE A 82 -2.62 14.25 -2.85
CA ILE A 82 -3.46 13.60 -1.83
C ILE A 82 -2.73 12.37 -1.27
N GLU A 83 -2.24 11.44 -2.13
CA GLU A 83 -1.49 10.28 -1.67
C GLU A 83 -0.23 10.66 -0.88
N TYR A 84 0.46 11.72 -1.31
CA TYR A 84 1.63 12.22 -0.58
C TYR A 84 1.26 12.74 0.81
N GLN A 85 0.18 13.52 0.95
CA GLN A 85 -0.31 14.00 2.25
C GLN A 85 -0.72 12.84 3.17
N TYR A 86 -1.38 11.81 2.62
CA TYR A 86 -1.70 10.60 3.38
C TYR A 86 -0.45 9.89 3.87
N SER A 87 0.59 9.79 3.04
CA SER A 87 1.87 9.17 3.44
C SER A 87 2.57 9.93 4.57
N LEU A 88 2.54 11.27 4.53
CA LEU A 88 3.08 12.11 5.60
C LEU A 88 2.28 11.97 6.90
N SER A 89 0.96 11.92 6.79
CA SER A 89 0.08 11.71 7.95
C SER A 89 0.28 10.32 8.56
N ALA A 90 0.43 9.29 7.74
CA ALA A 90 0.74 7.94 8.21
C ALA A 90 2.07 7.89 8.99
N LYS A 91 3.10 8.59 8.51
CA LYS A 91 4.38 8.73 9.23
C LYS A 91 4.19 9.43 10.58
N LYS A 92 3.39 10.52 10.64
CA LYS A 92 3.05 11.20 11.90
C LYS A 92 2.30 10.29 12.88
N CYS A 93 1.47 9.38 12.38
CA CYS A 93 0.79 8.36 13.17
C CYS A 93 1.72 7.21 13.60
N GLY A 94 3.02 7.27 13.33
CA GLY A 94 3.98 6.22 13.68
C GLY A 94 3.86 4.95 12.84
N ILE A 95 3.21 5.01 11.68
CA ILE A 95 3.19 3.91 10.72
C ILE A 95 4.53 3.87 9.99
N LEU A 96 5.13 2.69 9.93
CA LEU A 96 6.33 2.47 9.15
C LEU A 96 5.99 2.60 7.66
N MET A 97 6.42 3.70 7.05
CA MET A 97 6.27 3.97 5.63
C MET A 97 7.63 3.99 4.95
N PRO A 98 7.73 3.54 3.68
CA PRO A 98 8.91 3.82 2.88
C PRO A 98 9.11 5.32 2.71
N GLU A 99 10.26 5.73 2.17
CA GLU A 99 10.42 7.09 1.71
C GLU A 99 9.40 7.41 0.61
N THR A 100 8.81 8.60 0.68
CA THR A 100 7.82 9.07 -0.30
C THR A 100 8.21 10.45 -0.80
N LYS A 101 7.97 10.71 -2.07
CA LYS A 101 8.32 11.96 -2.74
C LYS A 101 7.22 12.37 -3.72
N LEU A 102 7.03 13.67 -3.88
CA LEU A 102 6.14 14.22 -4.89
C LEU A 102 6.99 14.69 -6.06
N PHE A 103 7.04 13.91 -7.13
CA PHE A 103 7.76 14.25 -8.35
C PHE A 103 6.99 15.29 -9.16
N GLU A 104 7.69 16.29 -9.70
CA GLU A 104 7.11 17.39 -10.48
C GLU A 104 5.94 18.09 -9.75
N ASN A 105 5.95 18.09 -8.41
CA ASN A 105 4.86 18.56 -7.56
C ASN A 105 3.48 17.93 -7.86
N LYS A 106 3.46 16.78 -8.52
CA LYS A 106 2.23 16.17 -9.03
C LYS A 106 2.16 14.66 -8.89
N TYR A 107 3.25 13.93 -9.12
CA TYR A 107 3.22 12.48 -9.19
C TYR A 107 3.75 11.87 -7.91
N PHE A 108 2.93 11.04 -7.27
CA PHE A 108 3.34 10.35 -6.05
C PHE A 108 4.36 9.25 -6.36
N GLY A 109 5.49 9.32 -5.70
CA GLY A 109 6.51 8.28 -5.74
C GLY A 109 6.76 7.67 -4.36
N VAL A 110 6.99 6.38 -4.35
CA VAL A 110 7.34 5.62 -3.17
C VAL A 110 8.60 4.79 -3.42
N HIS A 111 9.56 4.90 -2.51
CA HIS A 111 10.77 4.09 -2.55
C HIS A 111 10.45 2.61 -2.34
N ARG A 112 11.08 1.74 -3.09
CA ARG A 112 10.81 0.29 -3.04
C ARG A 112 11.51 -0.35 -1.85
N PHE A 113 10.76 -0.70 -0.83
CA PHE A 113 11.25 -1.41 0.35
C PHE A 113 11.67 -2.87 0.07
N ASP A 114 11.25 -3.42 -1.07
CA ASP A 114 11.61 -4.78 -1.50
C ASP A 114 12.91 -4.81 -2.33
N ARG A 115 13.67 -3.71 -2.30
CA ARG A 115 14.98 -3.55 -2.93
C ARG A 115 15.99 -2.97 -1.95
N GLU A 116 17.21 -3.47 -2.03
CA GLU A 116 18.35 -3.01 -1.24
C GLU A 116 19.59 -3.07 -2.15
N GLY A 117 19.84 -1.99 -2.87
CA GLY A 117 20.75 -1.98 -4.01
C GLY A 117 20.32 -3.03 -5.05
N LYS A 118 21.21 -3.94 -5.41
CA LYS A 118 20.91 -5.04 -6.35
C LYS A 118 20.16 -6.22 -5.71
N LYS A 119 20.03 -6.25 -4.39
CA LYS A 119 19.39 -7.34 -3.65
C LYS A 119 17.86 -7.19 -3.69
N ARG A 120 17.18 -8.30 -3.93
CA ARG A 120 15.73 -8.41 -3.85
C ARG A 120 15.34 -9.00 -2.51
N ILE A 121 14.42 -8.36 -1.80
CA ILE A 121 13.89 -8.81 -0.51
C ILE A 121 12.64 -9.64 -0.76
N HIS A 122 12.60 -10.85 -0.19
CA HIS A 122 11.42 -11.69 -0.31
C HIS A 122 10.24 -11.03 0.39
N THR A 123 9.15 -10.86 -0.36
CA THR A 123 7.93 -10.20 0.10
C THR A 123 6.73 -11.07 -0.24
N HIS A 124 5.86 -11.29 0.72
CA HIS A 124 4.64 -12.08 0.55
C HIS A 124 3.43 -11.27 1.02
N SER A 125 2.45 -11.07 0.14
CA SER A 125 1.21 -10.40 0.53
C SER A 125 0.32 -11.30 1.39
N ALA A 126 -0.52 -10.70 2.23
CA ALA A 126 -1.52 -11.44 2.99
C ALA A 126 -2.49 -12.20 2.08
N SER A 127 -2.81 -11.64 0.91
CA SER A 127 -3.59 -12.34 -0.11
C SER A 127 -2.98 -13.67 -0.52
N GLY A 128 -1.67 -13.69 -0.80
CA GLY A 128 -0.98 -14.94 -1.16
C GLY A 128 -0.76 -15.86 0.04
N LEU A 129 -0.44 -15.31 1.21
CA LEU A 129 -0.16 -16.06 2.43
C LEU A 129 -1.41 -16.79 2.96
N LEU A 130 -2.56 -16.13 2.91
CA LEU A 130 -3.83 -16.62 3.47
C LEU A 130 -4.80 -17.14 2.39
N TYR A 131 -4.38 -17.18 1.12
CA TYR A 131 -5.27 -17.49 -0.02
C TYR A 131 -6.51 -16.60 -0.04
N ALA A 132 -6.40 -15.38 0.51
CA ALA A 132 -7.51 -14.43 0.59
C ALA A 132 -7.72 -13.70 -0.74
N SER A 133 -8.97 -13.68 -1.23
CA SER A 133 -9.33 -12.91 -2.43
C SER A 133 -9.13 -11.41 -2.17
N TYR A 134 -8.50 -10.73 -3.11
CA TYR A 134 -8.40 -9.27 -3.08
C TYR A 134 -9.54 -8.58 -3.85
N ARG A 135 -10.34 -9.35 -4.58
CA ARG A 135 -11.48 -8.86 -5.37
C ARG A 135 -12.79 -8.89 -4.61
N LEU A 136 -12.86 -9.73 -3.58
CA LEU A 136 -14.03 -9.89 -2.73
C LEU A 136 -13.61 -9.71 -1.28
N PRO A 137 -14.45 -9.09 -0.43
CA PRO A 137 -14.22 -9.04 1.01
C PRO A 137 -14.14 -10.46 1.57
N SER A 138 -12.93 -10.91 1.92
CA SER A 138 -12.68 -12.30 2.35
C SER A 138 -11.65 -12.37 3.49
N LEU A 139 -11.34 -11.24 4.11
CA LEU A 139 -10.37 -11.13 5.19
C LEU A 139 -10.95 -10.28 6.31
N ASP A 140 -10.63 -10.65 7.56
CA ASP A 140 -10.85 -9.84 8.75
C ASP A 140 -9.50 -9.47 9.37
N TYR A 141 -9.40 -8.28 9.96
CA TYR A 141 -8.17 -7.86 10.64
C TYR A 141 -7.76 -8.80 11.77
N THR A 142 -8.71 -9.47 12.42
CA THR A 142 -8.41 -10.50 13.42
C THR A 142 -7.61 -11.65 12.83
N GLU A 143 -7.95 -12.08 11.59
CA GLU A 143 -7.21 -13.14 10.89
C GLU A 143 -5.83 -12.64 10.45
N LEU A 144 -5.74 -11.41 10.00
CA LEU A 144 -4.46 -10.78 9.64
C LEU A 144 -3.53 -10.65 10.84
N PHE A 145 -4.06 -10.30 12.03
CA PHE A 145 -3.30 -10.28 13.28
C PHE A 145 -2.81 -11.67 13.70
N LYS A 146 -3.67 -12.69 13.60
CA LYS A 146 -3.28 -14.08 13.85
C LYS A 146 -2.17 -14.54 12.91
N ALA A 147 -2.28 -14.20 11.61
CA ALA A 147 -1.25 -14.51 10.62
C ALA A 147 0.09 -13.82 10.95
N ALA A 148 0.05 -12.56 11.40
CA ALA A 148 1.25 -11.86 11.82
C ALA A 148 1.94 -12.56 13.00
N ILE A 149 1.19 -12.96 14.03
CA ILE A 149 1.73 -13.71 15.18
C ILE A 149 2.32 -15.04 14.70
N ALA A 150 1.58 -15.81 13.91
CA ALA A 150 2.00 -17.13 13.44
C ALA A 150 3.28 -17.07 12.61
N LEU A 151 3.43 -16.03 11.77
CA LEU A 151 4.57 -15.87 10.88
C LEU A 151 5.80 -15.30 11.58
N THR A 152 5.61 -14.34 12.47
CA THR A 152 6.72 -13.57 13.05
C THR A 152 7.10 -14.00 14.47
N GLY A 153 6.16 -14.62 15.20
CA GLY A 153 6.33 -14.92 16.63
C GLY A 153 6.36 -13.68 17.54
N ASP A 154 6.06 -12.48 17.01
CA ASP A 154 6.17 -11.21 17.74
C ASP A 154 4.84 -10.44 17.77
N ILE A 155 4.29 -10.29 18.97
CA ILE A 155 3.05 -9.52 19.22
C ILE A 155 3.20 -8.01 18.85
N LYS A 156 4.41 -7.49 18.74
CA LYS A 156 4.66 -6.12 18.31
C LYS A 156 4.21 -5.90 16.85
N GLU A 157 4.26 -6.95 16.03
CA GLU A 157 3.78 -6.86 14.64
C GLU A 157 2.27 -6.66 14.57
N VAL A 158 1.52 -7.21 15.54
CA VAL A 158 0.09 -6.90 15.72
C VAL A 158 -0.11 -5.42 16.05
N GLY A 159 0.74 -4.84 16.91
CA GLY A 159 0.66 -3.41 17.22
C GLY A 159 0.86 -2.52 15.99
N LYS A 160 1.77 -2.89 15.08
CA LYS A 160 1.97 -2.18 13.80
C LYS A 160 0.74 -2.29 12.89
N LEU A 161 0.18 -3.50 12.73
CA LEU A 161 -1.03 -3.73 11.95
C LEU A 161 -2.25 -3.05 12.56
N PHE A 162 -2.38 -3.08 13.90
CA PHE A 162 -3.46 -2.38 14.60
C PHE A 162 -3.38 -0.86 14.34
N ARG A 163 -2.20 -0.28 14.39
CA ARG A 163 -1.97 1.12 14.05
C ARG A 163 -2.41 1.45 12.61
N GLN A 164 -2.06 0.59 11.64
CA GLN A 164 -2.48 0.74 10.25
C GLN A 164 -3.99 0.58 10.09
N MET A 165 -4.61 -0.38 10.78
CA MET A 165 -6.07 -0.57 10.82
C MET A 165 -6.78 0.69 11.31
N VAL A 166 -6.36 1.24 12.47
CA VAL A 166 -6.93 2.48 13.02
C VAL A 166 -6.81 3.64 12.03
N PHE A 167 -5.65 3.79 11.39
CA PHE A 167 -5.46 4.80 10.36
C PHE A 167 -6.43 4.62 9.18
N ASN A 168 -6.55 3.39 8.65
CA ASN A 168 -7.47 3.09 7.55
C ASN A 168 -8.92 3.44 7.90
N VAL A 169 -9.35 3.10 9.13
CA VAL A 169 -10.71 3.42 9.63
C VAL A 169 -10.92 4.92 9.71
N LEU A 170 -10.05 5.65 10.40
CA LEU A 170 -10.20 7.09 10.65
C LEU A 170 -10.10 7.95 9.37
N THR A 171 -9.34 7.50 8.39
CA THR A 171 -9.09 8.24 7.15
C THR A 171 -9.91 7.75 5.97
N HIS A 172 -10.80 6.76 6.20
CA HIS A 172 -11.60 6.10 5.16
C HIS A 172 -10.75 5.54 4.02
N ASN A 173 -9.61 4.91 4.33
CA ASN A 173 -8.92 4.06 3.37
C ASN A 173 -9.61 2.70 3.34
N ARG A 174 -10.73 2.60 2.62
CA ARG A 174 -11.58 1.41 2.57
C ARG A 174 -11.19 0.40 1.49
N ASP A 175 -10.19 0.73 0.67
CA ASP A 175 -9.56 -0.22 -0.27
C ASP A 175 -8.43 -1.00 0.42
N ASP A 176 -8.66 -1.38 1.67
CA ASP A 176 -7.73 -2.10 2.54
C ASP A 176 -7.79 -3.62 2.30
N HIS A 177 -7.72 -4.01 1.03
CA HIS A 177 -7.79 -5.41 0.64
C HIS A 177 -6.51 -6.21 0.97
N ALA A 178 -6.61 -7.54 0.95
CA ALA A 178 -5.55 -8.46 1.36
C ALA A 178 -4.19 -8.28 0.65
N LYS A 179 -4.14 -7.65 -0.54
CA LYS A 179 -2.88 -7.33 -1.23
C LYS A 179 -2.16 -6.10 -0.66
N ASN A 180 -2.84 -5.24 0.11
CA ASN A 180 -2.29 -4.03 0.70
C ASN A 180 -1.58 -4.28 2.04
N PHE A 181 -1.50 -5.55 2.45
CA PHE A 181 -0.71 -6.01 3.58
C PHE A 181 0.32 -7.02 3.11
N SER A 182 1.57 -6.84 3.51
CA SER A 182 2.65 -7.75 3.14
C SER A 182 3.60 -8.00 4.30
N PHE A 183 4.29 -9.11 4.22
CA PHE A 183 5.39 -9.48 5.12
C PHE A 183 6.67 -9.58 4.32
N VAL A 184 7.77 -9.21 4.92
CA VAL A 184 9.11 -9.28 4.34
C VAL A 184 9.98 -10.25 5.12
N LEU A 185 10.78 -11.02 4.40
CA LEU A 185 11.81 -11.89 4.99
C LEU A 185 13.17 -11.23 4.79
N LYS A 186 13.75 -10.76 5.88
CA LYS A 186 15.08 -10.16 5.90
C LYS A 186 15.93 -10.82 6.98
N ASN A 187 17.15 -11.24 6.62
CA ASN A 187 18.06 -11.93 7.54
C ASN A 187 17.39 -13.12 8.26
N ASN A 188 16.65 -13.93 7.51
CA ASN A 188 15.92 -15.09 8.01
C ASN A 188 14.84 -14.79 9.07
N THR A 189 14.41 -13.54 9.17
CA THR A 189 13.36 -13.10 10.10
C THR A 189 12.21 -12.46 9.34
N TRP A 190 10.99 -12.90 9.60
CA TRP A 190 9.78 -12.31 9.08
C TRP A 190 9.36 -11.09 9.90
N SER A 191 8.91 -10.07 9.22
CA SER A 191 8.28 -8.90 9.83
C SER A 191 7.21 -8.32 8.90
N LEU A 192 6.32 -7.50 9.44
CA LEU A 192 5.41 -6.71 8.62
C LEU A 192 6.22 -5.79 7.70
N SER A 193 5.84 -5.69 6.43
CA SER A 193 6.43 -4.72 5.52
C SER A 193 6.10 -3.28 5.94
N PRO A 194 6.88 -2.29 5.48
CA PRO A 194 6.38 -0.93 5.46
C PRO A 194 5.02 -0.85 4.79
N ALA A 195 4.14 0.04 5.27
CA ALA A 195 2.82 0.23 4.70
C ALA A 195 2.89 0.92 3.33
N TYR A 196 1.93 0.65 2.48
CA TYR A 196 1.79 1.23 1.15
C TYR A 196 0.32 1.30 0.76
N ASP A 197 0.01 2.08 -0.28
CA ASP A 197 -1.35 2.25 -0.80
C ASP A 197 -2.33 2.83 0.24
N LEU A 198 -1.83 3.75 1.09
CA LEU A 198 -2.64 4.46 2.07
C LEU A 198 -3.17 5.75 1.43
N VAL A 199 -4.44 5.75 1.05
CA VAL A 199 -5.14 6.91 0.48
C VAL A 199 -6.63 6.77 0.71
N TYR A 200 -7.37 7.88 0.71
CA TYR A 200 -8.82 7.86 0.75
C TYR A 200 -9.40 6.95 -0.34
N SER A 201 -10.31 6.09 0.06
CA SER A 201 -11.12 5.29 -0.85
C SER A 201 -12.52 5.15 -0.27
N TYR A 202 -13.54 5.41 -1.10
CA TYR A 202 -14.92 5.19 -0.70
C TYR A 202 -15.21 3.71 -0.40
N GLY A 203 -14.43 2.81 -1.00
CA GLY A 203 -14.65 1.37 -0.89
C GLY A 203 -15.88 0.89 -1.67
N PHE A 204 -16.13 -0.40 -1.63
CA PHE A 204 -17.33 -0.97 -2.24
C PHE A 204 -18.53 -0.74 -1.31
N ASN A 205 -19.56 -0.04 -1.78
CA ASN A 205 -20.74 0.35 -0.99
C ASN A 205 -20.43 1.09 0.33
N GLY A 206 -19.32 1.81 0.39
CA GLY A 206 -18.93 2.53 1.58
C GLY A 206 -18.37 1.65 2.70
N LEU A 207 -17.98 0.41 2.40
CA LEU A 207 -17.47 -0.56 3.36
C LEU A 207 -15.98 -0.79 3.20
N HIS A 208 -15.30 -1.16 4.28
CA HIS A 208 -13.95 -1.68 4.28
C HIS A 208 -13.88 -3.03 3.57
N THR A 209 -12.85 -3.24 2.77
CA THR A 209 -12.62 -4.52 2.09
C THR A 209 -12.14 -5.60 3.06
N THR A 210 -11.34 -5.23 4.07
CA THR A 210 -11.01 -6.08 5.21
C THR A 210 -11.90 -5.70 6.37
N THR A 211 -12.73 -6.63 6.87
CA THR A 211 -13.63 -6.36 8.00
C THR A 211 -12.87 -6.19 9.31
N ILE A 212 -13.48 -5.50 10.25
CA ILE A 212 -12.94 -5.28 11.59
C ILE A 212 -13.89 -5.91 12.60
N ALA A 213 -13.49 -7.02 13.20
CA ALA A 213 -14.34 -7.85 14.08
C ALA A 213 -15.71 -8.14 13.41
N GLY A 214 -15.68 -8.57 12.15
CA GLY A 214 -16.85 -8.91 11.34
C GLY A 214 -17.59 -7.72 10.71
N SER A 215 -17.21 -6.48 10.99
CA SER A 215 -17.88 -5.29 10.46
C SER A 215 -17.10 -4.64 9.32
N GLY A 216 -17.77 -4.38 8.19
CA GLY A 216 -17.23 -3.56 7.09
C GLY A 216 -17.42 -2.06 7.32
N ASN A 217 -18.28 -1.67 8.27
CA ASN A 217 -18.44 -0.29 8.75
C ASN A 217 -18.22 -0.27 10.27
N PRO A 218 -16.95 -0.32 10.71
CA PRO A 218 -16.62 -0.54 12.11
C PRO A 218 -16.95 0.66 12.99
N THR A 219 -17.39 0.37 14.22
CA THR A 219 -17.43 1.30 15.32
C THR A 219 -16.11 1.24 16.11
N ARG A 220 -15.96 2.14 17.08
CA ARG A 220 -14.82 2.11 18.01
C ARG A 220 -14.75 0.81 18.79
N GLU A 221 -15.89 0.22 19.15
CA GLU A 221 -15.98 -1.06 19.85
C GLU A 221 -15.39 -2.18 18.98
N ASN A 222 -15.74 -2.25 17.69
CA ASN A 222 -15.18 -3.24 16.76
C ASN A 222 -13.65 -3.13 16.67
N VAL A 223 -13.10 -1.91 16.66
CA VAL A 223 -11.66 -1.67 16.62
C VAL A 223 -10.96 -2.31 17.82
N PHE A 224 -11.48 -2.12 19.04
CA PHE A 224 -10.90 -2.72 20.25
C PHE A 224 -11.20 -4.21 20.38
N GLU A 225 -12.34 -4.68 19.88
CA GLU A 225 -12.67 -6.09 19.85
C GLU A 225 -11.70 -6.89 18.98
N ALA A 226 -11.32 -6.37 17.81
CA ALA A 226 -10.30 -6.99 16.96
C ALA A 226 -8.96 -7.21 17.70
N ALA A 227 -8.53 -6.23 18.52
CA ALA A 227 -7.34 -6.38 19.37
C ALA A 227 -7.52 -7.44 20.45
N LYS A 228 -8.68 -7.43 21.12
CA LYS A 228 -9.02 -8.39 22.19
C LYS A 228 -9.04 -9.83 21.67
N ASN A 229 -9.58 -10.06 20.47
CA ASN A 229 -9.72 -11.38 19.84
C ASN A 229 -8.38 -12.10 19.61
N VAL A 230 -7.27 -11.37 19.65
CA VAL A 230 -5.91 -11.93 19.50
C VAL A 230 -5.05 -11.76 20.74
N GLY A 231 -5.65 -11.36 21.87
CA GLY A 231 -4.93 -11.16 23.12
C GLY A 231 -3.99 -9.94 23.11
N PHE A 232 -4.16 -8.99 22.19
CA PHE A 232 -3.38 -7.77 22.20
C PHE A 232 -3.82 -6.86 23.36
N PRO A 233 -2.87 -6.31 24.17
CA PRO A 233 -3.21 -5.58 25.38
C PRO A 233 -4.10 -4.35 25.11
N LEU A 234 -5.30 -4.30 25.68
CA LEU A 234 -6.26 -3.21 25.46
C LEU A 234 -5.73 -1.83 25.86
N LYS A 235 -4.89 -1.75 26.89
CA LYS A 235 -4.23 -0.49 27.26
C LYS A 235 -3.38 0.02 26.09
N LYS A 236 -2.59 -0.87 25.50
CA LYS A 236 -1.74 -0.52 24.35
C LYS A 236 -2.55 -0.20 23.10
N ALA A 237 -3.65 -0.92 22.87
CA ALA A 237 -4.57 -0.62 21.77
C ALA A 237 -5.17 0.79 21.90
N LYS A 238 -5.57 1.21 23.11
CA LYS A 238 -6.07 2.57 23.36
C LYS A 238 -5.00 3.63 23.13
N GLU A 239 -3.79 3.43 23.65
CA GLU A 239 -2.66 4.33 23.43
C GLU A 239 -2.40 4.52 21.92
N ILE A 240 -2.35 3.42 21.15
CA ILE A 240 -2.16 3.46 19.70
C ILE A 240 -3.32 4.18 19.01
N PHE A 241 -4.56 3.93 19.42
CA PHE A 241 -5.72 4.62 18.85
C PHE A 241 -5.62 6.13 19.03
N ASP A 242 -5.32 6.58 20.24
CA ASP A 242 -5.22 8.00 20.55
C ASP A 242 -4.04 8.66 19.80
N GLU A 243 -2.87 8.01 19.70
CA GLU A 243 -1.72 8.48 18.91
C GLU A 243 -2.09 8.64 17.44
N VAL A 244 -2.79 7.66 16.84
CA VAL A 244 -3.19 7.71 15.42
C VAL A 244 -4.25 8.79 15.21
N TYR A 245 -5.23 8.90 16.10
CA TYR A 245 -6.26 9.94 16.03
C TYR A 245 -5.63 11.33 16.01
N GLU A 246 -4.70 11.61 16.92
CA GLU A 246 -3.99 12.90 16.96
C GLU A 246 -3.12 13.11 15.71
N GLY A 247 -2.41 12.08 15.25
CA GLY A 247 -1.50 12.19 14.10
C GLY A 247 -2.21 12.45 12.77
N CYS A 248 -3.45 11.99 12.62
CA CYS A 248 -4.21 12.14 11.37
C CYS A 248 -5.36 13.17 11.43
N ARG A 249 -5.42 14.04 12.47
CA ARG A 249 -6.49 15.06 12.62
C ARG A 249 -6.79 15.84 11.35
N GLY A 250 -5.76 16.21 10.58
CA GLY A 250 -5.93 16.99 9.34
C GLY A 250 -6.60 16.24 8.19
N ILE A 251 -6.71 14.93 8.27
CA ILE A 251 -7.27 14.08 7.21
C ILE A 251 -8.35 13.11 7.70
N ILE A 252 -8.79 13.24 8.96
CA ILE A 252 -9.87 12.41 9.52
C ILE A 252 -11.16 12.63 8.71
N LYS A 253 -11.80 11.52 8.33
CA LYS A 253 -13.09 11.49 7.62
C LYS A 253 -14.21 10.91 8.47
N LEU A 254 -13.87 10.27 9.59
CA LEU A 254 -14.83 9.60 10.47
C LEU A 254 -14.57 9.99 11.93
N ASN A 255 -15.61 10.44 12.59
CA ASN A 255 -15.63 10.62 14.05
C ASN A 255 -16.26 9.37 14.67
N ILE A 256 -15.46 8.56 15.37
CA ILE A 256 -15.89 7.36 16.10
C ILE A 256 -15.60 7.45 17.59
#